data_e0ce478d3b5556abf76a0fe4f86332d0
#
_entry.id   e0ce478d3b5556abf76a0fe4f86332d0
#
_cell.length_a   1.000
_cell.length_b   1.000
_cell.length_c   1.000
_cell.angle_alpha   90.00
_cell.angle_beta   90.00
_cell.angle_gamma   90.00
#
_symmetry.space_group_name_H-M   'P 1'
#
loop_
_entity.id
_entity.type
_entity.pdbx_description
1 polymer ?
#
loop_
_entity_poly.entity_id
_entity_poly.type
_entity_poly.pdbx_seq_one_letter_code
_entity_poly.pdbx_strand_id
1 'polypeptide(L)'
;MNSDEIESFLNDVKEELRNNIDGMIEYYGFVKQNNIRKVVFNPENDLSFFDGSVVVTLEQRYKEFFYSKFNYEMDELLRIDLLEIIRTQLPYVREKLYE
;
A
#
# COMPACT_ATOMS: atom_id res chain seq x y z
N MET A 1 -19.96 3.11 -11.85
CA MET A 1 -18.99 4.15 -11.48
C MET A 1 -18.42 4.75 -12.74
N ASN A 2 -18.38 6.05 -12.86
CA ASN A 2 -17.84 6.71 -14.06
C ASN A 2 -16.32 6.91 -13.95
N SER A 3 -15.69 7.28 -15.06
CA SER A 3 -14.24 7.46 -15.13
C SER A 3 -13.74 8.59 -14.24
N ASP A 4 -14.54 9.62 -13.99
CA ASP A 4 -14.16 10.73 -13.11
C ASP A 4 -14.07 10.28 -11.65
N GLU A 5 -14.98 9.41 -11.21
CA GLU A 5 -14.95 8.83 -9.87
C GLU A 5 -13.75 7.91 -9.68
N ILE A 6 -13.42 7.11 -10.69
CA ILE A 6 -12.25 6.23 -10.69
C ILE A 6 -10.98 7.07 -10.61
N GLU A 7 -10.87 8.09 -11.44
CA GLU A 7 -9.70 8.97 -11.46
C GLU A 7 -9.53 9.70 -10.13
N SER A 8 -10.63 10.20 -9.56
CA SER A 8 -10.61 10.85 -8.25
C SER A 8 -10.14 9.90 -7.16
N PHE A 9 -10.63 8.66 -7.15
CA PHE A 9 -10.19 7.66 -6.19
C PHE A 9 -8.70 7.37 -6.31
N LEU A 10 -8.19 7.18 -7.54
CA LEU A 10 -6.78 6.89 -7.77
C LEU A 10 -5.89 8.08 -7.38
N ASN A 11 -6.35 9.30 -7.63
CA ASN A 11 -5.63 10.50 -7.20
C ASN A 11 -5.58 10.63 -5.69
N ASP A 12 -6.66 10.30 -4.99
CA ASP A 12 -6.69 10.29 -3.52
C ASP A 12 -5.69 9.29 -2.95
N VAL A 13 -5.56 8.11 -3.58
CA VAL A 13 -4.57 7.11 -3.18
C VAL A 13 -3.15 7.66 -3.35
N LYS A 14 -2.85 8.25 -4.49
CA LYS A 14 -1.53 8.84 -4.74
C LYS A 14 -1.18 9.90 -3.71
N GLU A 15 -2.12 10.77 -3.42
CA GLU A 15 -1.94 11.86 -2.47
C GLU A 15 -1.72 11.34 -1.05
N GLU A 16 -2.50 10.37 -0.62
CA GLU A 16 -2.33 9.76 0.70
C GLU A 16 -0.97 9.08 0.83
N LEU A 17 -0.54 8.34 -0.19
CA LEU A 17 0.76 7.68 -0.17
C LEU A 17 1.93 8.66 -0.10
N ARG A 18 1.78 9.85 -0.65
CA ARG A 18 2.81 10.88 -0.61
C ARG A 18 2.82 11.68 0.69
N ASN A 19 1.64 12.02 1.18
CA ASN A 19 1.52 13.02 2.24
C ASN A 19 1.26 12.44 3.62
N ASN A 20 0.88 11.16 3.72
CA ASN A 20 0.45 10.58 4.98
C ASN A 20 1.09 9.23 5.32
N ILE A 21 2.29 8.96 4.79
CA ILE A 21 3.00 7.71 5.10
C ILE A 21 3.27 7.59 6.59
N ASP A 22 3.67 8.67 7.25
CA ASP A 22 3.95 8.65 8.68
C ASP A 22 2.70 8.30 9.50
N GLY A 23 1.52 8.73 9.06
CA GLY A 23 0.26 8.38 9.70
C GLY A 23 -0.15 6.93 9.50
N MET A 24 0.47 6.24 8.55
CA MET A 24 0.21 4.83 8.26
C MET A 24 1.18 3.87 8.96
N ILE A 25 2.09 4.39 9.78
CA ILE A 25 3.12 3.59 10.48
C ILE A 25 2.50 2.40 11.24
N GLU A 26 1.34 2.58 11.83
CA GLU A 26 0.68 1.51 12.58
C GLU A 26 0.31 0.32 11.69
N TYR A 27 0.00 0.56 10.41
CA TYR A 27 -0.26 -0.51 9.45
C TYR A 27 0.98 -1.32 9.12
N TYR A 28 2.15 -0.69 9.23
CA TYR A 28 3.42 -1.34 8.87
C TYR A 28 4.20 -1.80 10.10
N GLY A 29 3.64 -1.67 11.29
CA GLY A 29 4.34 -1.79 12.56
C GLY A 29 5.37 -2.91 12.61
N PHE A 30 4.97 -4.16 12.31
CA PHE A 30 5.91 -5.28 12.36
C PHE A 30 6.81 -5.33 11.11
N VAL A 31 6.31 -4.91 9.94
CA VAL A 31 7.07 -4.94 8.70
C VAL A 31 8.15 -3.87 8.70
N LYS A 32 7.89 -2.74 9.32
CA LYS A 32 8.85 -1.65 9.46
C LYS A 32 10.06 -2.07 10.30
N GLN A 33 9.83 -2.83 11.35
CA GLN A 33 10.87 -3.18 12.31
C GLN A 33 11.79 -4.26 11.76
N ASN A 34 13.04 -3.87 11.49
CA ASN A 34 14.08 -4.74 10.98
C ASN A 34 14.25 -6.01 11.83
N ASN A 35 14.34 -5.87 13.15
CA ASN A 35 14.53 -7.02 14.04
C ASN A 35 13.36 -7.99 14.01
N ILE A 36 12.11 -7.49 13.89
CA ILE A 36 10.94 -8.36 13.77
C ILE A 36 10.98 -9.11 12.44
N ARG A 37 11.26 -8.43 11.33
CA ARG A 37 11.38 -9.09 10.03
C ARG A 37 12.41 -10.21 10.07
N LYS A 38 13.59 -9.93 10.59
CA LYS A 38 14.71 -10.88 10.58
C LYS A 38 14.57 -12.00 11.59
N VAL A 39 14.10 -11.70 12.79
CA VAL A 39 13.99 -12.68 13.87
C VAL A 39 12.74 -13.56 13.72
N VAL A 40 11.60 -12.95 13.41
CA VAL A 40 10.31 -13.67 13.34
C VAL A 40 10.14 -14.36 12.00
N PHE A 41 10.39 -13.66 10.89
CA PHE A 41 10.13 -14.16 9.54
C PHE A 41 11.37 -14.70 8.85
N ASN A 42 12.54 -14.17 9.19
CA ASN A 42 13.82 -14.60 8.64
C ASN A 42 13.80 -14.81 7.12
N PRO A 43 13.39 -13.81 6.32
CA PRO A 43 13.29 -13.99 4.89
C PRO A 43 14.66 -14.08 4.22
N GLU A 44 14.72 -14.77 3.08
CA GLU A 44 15.94 -14.85 2.26
C GLU A 44 16.34 -13.48 1.71
N ASN A 45 15.35 -12.67 1.35
CA ASN A 45 15.57 -11.30 0.86
C ASN A 45 14.68 -10.35 1.64
N ASP A 46 15.28 -9.62 2.58
CA ASP A 46 14.55 -8.74 3.50
C ASP A 46 13.85 -7.60 2.77
N LEU A 47 14.49 -6.99 1.77
CA LEU A 47 13.88 -5.89 1.02
C LEU A 47 12.66 -6.38 0.23
N SER A 48 12.77 -7.51 -0.45
CA SER A 48 11.65 -8.09 -1.19
C SER A 48 10.50 -8.46 -0.25
N PHE A 49 10.81 -8.98 0.91
CA PHE A 49 9.79 -9.29 1.92
C PHE A 49 9.08 -8.01 2.39
N PHE A 50 9.85 -6.97 2.68
CA PHE A 50 9.30 -5.67 3.06
C PHE A 50 8.38 -5.13 1.97
N ASP A 51 8.85 -5.08 0.73
CA ASP A 51 8.06 -4.57 -0.40
C ASP A 51 6.76 -5.35 -0.59
N GLY A 52 6.83 -6.67 -0.58
CA GLY A 52 5.65 -7.52 -0.74
C GLY A 52 4.64 -7.30 0.38
N SER A 53 5.11 -7.20 1.61
CA SER A 53 4.25 -6.95 2.77
C SER A 53 3.58 -5.59 2.70
N VAL A 54 4.31 -4.56 2.27
CA VAL A 54 3.78 -3.21 2.08
C VAL A 54 2.70 -3.22 1.00
N VAL A 55 2.97 -3.85 -0.14
CA VAL A 55 2.00 -3.91 -1.25
C VAL A 55 0.70 -4.58 -0.80
N VAL A 56 0.80 -5.73 -0.12
CA VAL A 56 -0.38 -6.46 0.35
C VAL A 56 -1.18 -5.62 1.35
N THR A 57 -0.50 -4.97 2.28
CA THR A 57 -1.14 -4.14 3.30
C THR A 57 -1.86 -2.94 2.66
N LEU A 58 -1.20 -2.26 1.73
CA LEU A 58 -1.79 -1.12 1.04
C LEU A 58 -2.94 -1.54 0.14
N GLU A 59 -2.81 -2.65 -0.57
CA GLU A 59 -3.91 -3.16 -1.40
C GLU A 59 -5.15 -3.41 -0.55
N GLN A 60 -4.98 -4.08 0.59
CA GLN A 60 -6.10 -4.36 1.49
C GLN A 60 -6.74 -3.08 2.02
N ARG A 61 -5.92 -2.12 2.43
CA ARG A 61 -6.41 -0.82 2.92
C ARG A 61 -7.26 -0.12 1.87
N TYR A 62 -6.77 -0.04 0.63
CA TYR A 62 -7.47 0.69 -0.42
C TYR A 62 -8.68 -0.06 -0.97
N LYS A 63 -8.68 -1.38 -0.92
CA LYS A 63 -9.89 -2.17 -1.22
C LYS A 63 -11.00 -1.88 -0.22
N GLU A 64 -10.67 -1.82 1.07
CA GLU A 64 -11.63 -1.49 2.12
C GLU A 64 -12.15 -0.05 1.97
N PHE A 65 -11.26 0.87 1.68
CA PHE A 65 -11.61 2.26 1.44
C PHE A 65 -12.55 2.39 0.25
N PHE A 66 -12.24 1.70 -0.85
CA PHE A 66 -13.08 1.68 -2.05
C PHE A 66 -14.47 1.12 -1.75
N TYR A 67 -14.53 -0.02 -1.07
CA TYR A 67 -15.80 -0.64 -0.70
C TYR A 67 -16.64 0.28 0.20
N SER A 68 -16.00 0.91 1.16
CA SER A 68 -16.67 1.85 2.05
C SER A 68 -17.27 3.04 1.30
N LYS A 69 -16.57 3.52 0.27
CA LYS A 69 -16.98 4.69 -0.51
C LYS A 69 -18.06 4.36 -1.54
N PHE A 70 -17.97 3.22 -2.21
CA PHE A 70 -18.80 2.89 -3.37
C PHE A 70 -19.77 1.72 -3.15
N ASN A 71 -19.67 0.99 -2.05
CA ASN A 71 -20.54 -0.14 -1.70
C ASN A 71 -20.49 -1.33 -2.67
N TYR A 72 -19.41 -1.49 -3.43
CA TYR A 72 -19.15 -2.69 -4.20
C TYR A 72 -17.64 -2.92 -4.28
N GLU A 73 -17.26 -4.15 -4.63
CA GLU A 73 -15.86 -4.50 -4.70
C GLU A 73 -15.18 -3.94 -5.94
N MET A 74 -13.90 -3.63 -5.81
CA MET A 74 -13.05 -3.16 -6.89
C MET A 74 -12.92 -4.24 -7.97
N ASP A 75 -13.10 -3.88 -9.24
CA ASP A 75 -12.90 -4.81 -10.34
C ASP A 75 -11.40 -5.03 -10.61
N GLU A 76 -11.09 -6.03 -11.43
CA GLU A 76 -9.71 -6.45 -11.69
C GLU A 76 -8.90 -5.36 -12.39
N LEU A 77 -9.50 -4.63 -13.33
CA LEU A 77 -8.78 -3.57 -14.04
C LEU A 77 -8.40 -2.42 -13.12
N LEU A 78 -9.31 -2.01 -12.25
CA LEU A 78 -9.04 -0.98 -11.27
C LEU A 78 -8.01 -1.45 -10.24
N ARG A 79 -8.07 -2.72 -9.85
CA ARG A 79 -7.08 -3.31 -8.96
C ARG A 79 -5.68 -3.25 -9.55
N ILE A 80 -5.53 -3.54 -10.85
CA ILE A 80 -4.25 -3.45 -11.55
C ILE A 80 -3.73 -2.01 -11.52
N ASP A 81 -4.60 -1.03 -11.80
CA ASP A 81 -4.22 0.39 -11.73
C ASP A 81 -3.78 0.79 -10.32
N LEU A 82 -4.48 0.32 -9.31
CA LEU A 82 -4.12 0.57 -7.92
C LEU A 82 -2.74 -0.02 -7.58
N LEU A 83 -2.49 -1.28 -7.95
CA LEU A 83 -1.21 -1.93 -7.71
C LEU A 83 -0.05 -1.21 -8.42
N GLU A 84 -0.31 -0.71 -9.62
CA GLU A 84 0.69 0.07 -10.36
C GLU A 84 1.04 1.37 -9.64
N ILE A 85 0.06 2.05 -9.08
CA ILE A 85 0.29 3.25 -8.28
C ILE A 85 1.13 2.90 -7.03
N ILE A 86 0.77 1.84 -6.32
CA ILE A 86 1.52 1.40 -5.14
C ILE A 86 2.96 1.10 -5.53
N ARG A 87 3.15 0.36 -6.62
CA ARG A 87 4.48 0.01 -7.11
C ARG A 87 5.34 1.26 -7.39
N THR A 88 4.77 2.26 -8.05
CA THR A 88 5.52 3.49 -8.37
C THR A 88 5.89 4.30 -7.14
N GLN A 89 5.16 4.14 -6.03
CA GLN A 89 5.44 4.83 -4.78
C GLN A 89 6.35 4.03 -3.82
N LEU A 90 6.65 2.77 -4.13
CA LEU A 90 7.50 1.95 -3.25
C LEU A 90 8.86 2.57 -2.92
N PRO A 91 9.60 3.16 -3.87
CA PRO A 91 10.88 3.78 -3.52
C PRO A 91 10.74 4.85 -2.44
N TYR A 92 9.67 5.64 -2.50
CA TYR A 92 9.39 6.66 -1.49
C TYR A 92 9.01 6.03 -0.15
N VAL A 93 8.19 4.97 -0.17
CA VAL A 93 7.80 4.24 1.03
C VAL A 93 9.04 3.62 1.70
N ARG A 94 9.94 3.02 0.93
CA ARG A 94 11.20 2.47 1.44
C ARG A 94 12.03 3.53 2.13
N GLU A 95 12.18 4.68 1.48
CA GLU A 95 12.97 5.78 2.04
C GLU A 95 12.45 6.20 3.41
N LYS A 96 11.13 6.21 3.58
CA LYS A 96 10.51 6.66 4.83
C LYS A 96 10.41 5.58 5.90
N LEU A 97 10.21 4.31 5.53
CA LEU A 97 9.82 3.28 6.47
C LEU A 97 10.77 2.09 6.57
N TYR A 98 11.60 1.83 5.57
CA TYR A 98 12.50 0.66 5.60
C TYR A 98 13.68 0.90 6.55
N GLU A 99 13.82 0.00 7.51
CA GLU A 99 14.93 0.00 8.47
C GLU A 99 15.86 -1.18 8.21
#